data_dc3c31ddd4ced4e369e64665cb4a5406
#
_entry.id   dc3c31ddd4ced4e369e64665cb4a5406
#
_cell.length_a   1.000
_cell.length_b   1.000
_cell.length_c   1.000
_cell.angle_alpha   90.00
_cell.angle_beta   90.00
_cell.angle_gamma   90.00
#
_symmetry.space_group_name_H-M   'P 1'
#
loop_
_entity.id
_entity.type
_entity.pdbx_description
1 polymer ?
#
loop_
_entity_poly.entity_id
_entity_poly.type
_entity_poly.pdbx_seq_one_letter_code
_entity_poly.pdbx_strand_id
1 'polypeptide(L)'
;MKKKIFVLIVQALCLATGFSQNPRWQMIDKTLIPARADLDVRWEAPTKTIPSKVWIYRLLPNNFSPEAISNVVMLCSFTTTNRIEQNTNGTAFQSPDGSRKLSISFPSAQIHYETPEPRLSPTNLAKEVPPMSQLPELTTNLLKQVNIPLSAVTGFFETDKFNFWQPLTMYYVSNTIITNIAFRAVNFRRTVDEIPIIACDGGSAYFGNYGKVSKLLITWHNFNRYKSSPTLKPQAIIQLLRQGKALQEPVPLDVGYIDWPTVKSVTIKEAKPCYFAGDTDWLYPFLWLDTNVDTGHGIVDVGIDCPIIDETKP
;
A
#
# COMPACT_ATOMS: atom_id res chain seq x y z
N MET A 1 -41.94 0.70 -28.86
CA MET A 1 -40.53 0.44 -29.24
C MET A 1 -39.69 0.51 -27.98
N LYS A 2 -39.21 -0.63 -27.46
CA LYS A 2 -38.34 -0.69 -26.28
C LYS A 2 -36.92 -0.31 -26.70
N LYS A 3 -36.41 0.87 -26.29
CA LYS A 3 -35.02 1.27 -26.53
C LYS A 3 -34.13 0.38 -25.65
N LYS A 4 -33.31 -0.46 -26.28
CA LYS A 4 -32.27 -1.22 -25.63
C LYS A 4 -31.17 -0.22 -25.23
N ILE A 5 -30.99 0.00 -23.94
CA ILE A 5 -29.87 0.74 -23.39
C ILE A 5 -28.69 -0.23 -23.39
N PHE A 6 -27.69 -0.02 -24.24
CA PHE A 6 -26.41 -0.70 -24.19
C PHE A 6 -25.56 0.02 -23.16
N VAL A 7 -25.37 -0.58 -21.99
CA VAL A 7 -24.41 -0.12 -20.99
C VAL A 7 -23.09 -0.82 -21.30
N LEU A 8 -22.17 -0.11 -21.94
CA LEU A 8 -20.79 -0.56 -22.07
C LEU A 8 -20.03 -0.02 -20.85
N ILE A 9 -19.76 -0.88 -19.87
CA ILE A 9 -18.88 -0.52 -18.74
C ILE A 9 -17.45 -0.68 -19.26
N VAL A 10 -16.88 0.39 -19.76
CA VAL A 10 -15.44 0.46 -19.98
C VAL A 10 -14.85 0.93 -18.65
N GLN A 11 -14.36 -0.01 -17.86
CA GLN A 11 -13.40 0.32 -16.79
C GLN A 11 -12.11 0.73 -17.48
N ALA A 12 -11.99 2.00 -17.80
CA ALA A 12 -10.68 2.57 -18.07
C ALA A 12 -9.91 2.54 -16.74
N LEU A 13 -9.18 1.45 -16.50
CA LEU A 13 -8.07 1.48 -15.58
C LEU A 13 -7.12 2.55 -16.12
N CYS A 14 -7.21 3.76 -15.58
CA CYS A 14 -6.04 4.61 -15.55
C CYS A 14 -5.03 3.82 -14.74
N LEU A 15 -4.02 3.31 -15.42
CA LEU A 15 -2.79 2.77 -14.87
C LEU A 15 -1.99 3.90 -14.19
N ALA A 16 -2.56 4.52 -13.16
CA ALA A 16 -1.77 4.95 -12.04
C ALA A 16 -1.43 3.63 -11.35
N THR A 17 -0.20 3.21 -11.36
CA THR A 17 0.39 2.01 -10.79
C THR A 17 -0.50 1.41 -9.71
N GLY A 18 -1.37 0.45 -10.14
CA GLY A 18 -2.39 -0.12 -9.31
C GLY A 18 -1.74 -1.06 -8.29
N PHE A 19 -1.42 -0.51 -7.14
CA PHE A 19 -1.08 -1.34 -6.00
C PHE A 19 -2.34 -2.04 -5.52
N SER A 20 -2.30 -3.36 -5.59
CA SER A 20 -3.28 -4.23 -4.97
C SER A 20 -3.55 -3.77 -3.54
N GLN A 21 -4.83 -3.59 -3.18
CA GLN A 21 -5.28 -3.06 -1.89
C GLN A 21 -4.99 -4.02 -0.71
N ASN A 22 -4.45 -5.20 -0.98
CA ASN A 22 -4.12 -6.19 0.03
C ASN A 22 -2.60 -6.33 0.14
N PRO A 23 -1.96 -5.99 1.27
CA PRO A 23 -0.53 -6.17 1.47
C PRO A 23 -0.03 -7.59 1.18
N ARG A 24 -0.88 -8.61 1.38
CA ARG A 24 -0.59 -9.99 1.00
C ARG A 24 -0.42 -10.20 -0.50
N TRP A 25 -1.13 -9.45 -1.34
CA TRP A 25 -1.06 -9.58 -2.79
C TRP A 25 0.27 -9.07 -3.35
N GLN A 26 0.89 -8.09 -2.70
CA GLN A 26 2.21 -7.59 -3.13
C GLN A 26 3.33 -8.62 -3.00
N MET A 27 3.16 -9.64 -2.12
CA MET A 27 4.14 -10.72 -2.00
C MET A 27 3.93 -11.86 -3.00
N ILE A 28 2.69 -12.10 -3.38
CA ILE A 28 2.34 -13.26 -4.25
C ILE A 28 2.86 -13.06 -5.67
N ASP A 29 2.98 -11.79 -6.11
CA ASP A 29 3.40 -11.47 -7.48
C ASP A 29 4.91 -11.20 -7.63
N LYS A 30 5.69 -11.22 -6.52
CA LYS A 30 7.14 -11.04 -6.60
C LYS A 30 7.83 -12.32 -7.04
N THR A 31 8.71 -12.18 -8.02
CA THR A 31 9.44 -13.32 -8.60
C THR A 31 10.88 -13.33 -8.13
N LEU A 32 11.38 -14.49 -7.69
CA LEU A 32 12.79 -14.65 -7.35
C LEU A 32 13.64 -14.48 -8.60
N ILE A 33 14.61 -13.59 -8.54
CA ILE A 33 15.59 -13.42 -9.62
C ILE A 33 16.52 -14.65 -9.62
N PRO A 34 16.69 -15.37 -10.74
CA PRO A 34 17.56 -16.52 -10.78
C PRO A 34 19.03 -16.14 -10.58
N ALA A 35 19.81 -17.02 -9.96
CA ALA A 35 21.24 -16.81 -9.76
C ALA A 35 21.98 -16.73 -11.10
N ARG A 36 22.77 -15.67 -11.29
CA ARG A 36 23.61 -15.44 -12.47
C ARG A 36 24.91 -14.74 -12.09
N ALA A 37 25.99 -15.51 -11.94
CA ALA A 37 27.29 -14.99 -11.52
C ALA A 37 27.91 -14.02 -12.57
N ASP A 38 27.57 -14.19 -13.84
CA ASP A 38 28.04 -13.38 -14.99
C ASP A 38 27.18 -12.12 -15.23
N LEU A 39 26.09 -11.90 -14.47
CA LEU A 39 25.22 -10.74 -14.66
C LEU A 39 26.00 -9.44 -14.49
N ASP A 40 26.01 -8.59 -15.52
CA ASP A 40 26.57 -7.24 -15.45
C ASP A 40 25.63 -6.34 -14.61
N VAL A 41 26.05 -6.03 -13.40
CA VAL A 41 25.29 -5.15 -12.51
C VAL A 41 26.10 -3.91 -12.22
N ARG A 42 25.53 -2.74 -12.52
CA ARG A 42 26.13 -1.42 -12.33
C ARG A 42 25.40 -0.66 -11.24
N TRP A 43 26.15 -0.06 -10.33
CA TRP A 43 25.60 0.76 -9.25
C TRP A 43 25.80 2.23 -9.56
N GLU A 44 24.73 2.95 -9.87
CA GLU A 44 24.71 4.41 -10.11
C GLU A 44 23.99 5.17 -9.00
N ALA A 45 23.25 4.46 -8.13
CA ALA A 45 22.48 5.05 -7.05
C ALA A 45 23.35 5.80 -6.04
N PRO A 46 22.86 6.94 -5.50
CA PRO A 46 23.52 7.64 -4.41
C PRO A 46 23.60 6.77 -3.15
N THR A 47 24.78 6.55 -2.59
CA THR A 47 24.95 5.75 -1.35
C THR A 47 24.57 6.50 -0.09
N LYS A 48 24.42 7.83 -0.13
CA LYS A 48 24.07 8.68 1.02
C LYS A 48 22.68 8.40 1.61
N THR A 49 21.79 7.81 0.84
CA THR A 49 20.43 7.48 1.27
C THR A 49 20.35 6.19 2.09
N ILE A 50 21.41 5.39 2.06
CA ILE A 50 21.47 4.12 2.79
C ILE A 50 22.06 4.38 4.18
N PRO A 51 21.30 4.16 5.26
CA PRO A 51 21.81 4.32 6.61
C PRO A 51 22.93 3.31 6.89
N SER A 52 23.91 3.65 7.70
CA SER A 52 25.03 2.75 8.03
C SER A 52 24.62 1.57 8.91
N LYS A 53 23.45 1.66 9.56
CA LYS A 53 22.90 0.68 10.49
C LYS A 53 21.39 0.74 10.46
N VAL A 54 20.76 -0.41 10.56
CA VAL A 54 19.30 -0.58 10.64
C VAL A 54 18.92 -1.51 11.79
N TRP A 55 17.67 -1.43 12.21
CA TRP A 55 17.12 -2.30 13.25
C TRP A 55 16.22 -3.37 12.62
N ILE A 56 16.17 -4.54 13.26
CA ILE A 56 15.07 -5.50 13.10
C ILE A 56 14.09 -5.20 14.23
N TYR A 57 12.79 -5.14 13.91
CA TYR A 57 11.75 -4.90 14.90
C TYR A 57 10.88 -6.13 15.07
N ARG A 58 10.37 -6.34 16.27
CA ARG A 58 9.27 -7.24 16.54
C ARG A 58 7.96 -6.47 16.47
N LEU A 59 7.00 -6.98 15.68
CA LEU A 59 5.64 -6.49 15.64
C LEU A 59 4.89 -6.91 16.90
N LEU A 60 4.14 -5.99 17.47
CA LEU A 60 3.32 -6.22 18.64
C LEU A 60 1.87 -5.81 18.35
N PRO A 61 0.90 -6.46 19.00
CA PRO A 61 -0.50 -6.02 18.95
C PRO A 61 -0.64 -4.54 19.32
N ASN A 62 -1.69 -3.91 18.79
CA ASN A 62 -2.07 -2.57 19.19
C ASN A 62 -3.51 -2.60 19.72
N ASN A 63 -3.67 -2.34 21.00
CA ASN A 63 -4.98 -2.34 21.64
C ASN A 63 -5.80 -1.08 21.38
N PHE A 64 -5.35 -0.19 20.52
CA PHE A 64 -5.95 1.12 20.27
C PHE A 64 -6.57 1.75 21.54
N SER A 65 -6.41 3.02 21.74
CA SER A 65 -6.97 3.67 22.92
C SER A 65 -8.50 3.66 22.89
N PRO A 66 -9.20 3.62 24.03
CA PRO A 66 -10.66 3.75 24.08
C PRO A 66 -11.17 4.97 23.34
N GLU A 67 -10.42 6.07 23.39
CA GLU A 67 -10.73 7.30 22.66
C GLU A 67 -10.65 7.09 21.14
N ALA A 68 -9.57 6.49 20.63
CA ALA A 68 -9.43 6.18 19.21
C ALA A 68 -10.55 5.26 18.72
N ILE A 69 -10.90 4.23 19.50
CA ILE A 69 -12.04 3.34 19.20
C ILE A 69 -13.34 4.13 19.13
N SER A 70 -13.62 4.98 20.12
CA SER A 70 -14.84 5.80 20.16
C SER A 70 -14.93 6.73 18.95
N ASN A 71 -13.81 7.39 18.60
CA ASN A 71 -13.74 8.29 17.46
C ASN A 71 -13.99 7.55 16.12
N VAL A 72 -13.42 6.36 15.94
CA VAL A 72 -13.68 5.54 14.75
C VAL A 72 -15.14 5.10 14.67
N VAL A 73 -15.73 4.68 15.79
CA VAL A 73 -17.13 4.30 15.86
C VAL A 73 -18.03 5.46 15.42
N MET A 74 -17.78 6.66 15.94
CA MET A 74 -18.52 7.88 15.54
C MET A 74 -18.27 8.25 14.07
N LEU A 75 -17.02 8.20 13.60
CA LEU A 75 -16.66 8.49 12.22
C LEU A 75 -17.41 7.58 11.23
N CYS A 76 -17.55 6.30 11.58
CA CYS A 76 -18.29 5.31 10.80
C CYS A 76 -19.82 5.37 11.03
N SER A 77 -20.31 6.36 11.80
CA SER A 77 -21.72 6.54 12.14
C SER A 77 -22.33 5.32 12.81
N PHE A 78 -21.60 4.69 13.73
CA PHE A 78 -22.10 3.67 14.65
C PHE A 78 -22.35 4.26 16.04
N THR A 79 -23.18 3.55 16.80
CA THR A 79 -23.43 3.78 18.22
C THR A 79 -23.11 2.51 19.02
N THR A 80 -23.11 2.60 20.33
CA THR A 80 -22.89 1.43 21.20
C THR A 80 -23.93 0.33 21.01
N THR A 81 -25.14 0.66 20.57
CA THR A 81 -26.22 -0.29 20.27
C THR A 81 -25.98 -1.12 19.01
N ASN A 82 -25.05 -0.68 18.14
CA ASN A 82 -24.64 -1.42 16.94
C ASN A 82 -23.54 -2.46 17.22
N ARG A 83 -23.03 -2.53 18.45
CA ARG A 83 -21.98 -3.47 18.81
C ARG A 83 -22.49 -4.90 18.81
N ILE A 84 -21.84 -5.76 18.02
CA ILE A 84 -22.19 -7.18 17.93
C ILE A 84 -21.18 -8.08 18.65
N GLU A 85 -19.96 -7.57 18.89
CA GLU A 85 -18.90 -8.31 19.56
C GLU A 85 -17.99 -7.37 20.37
N GLN A 86 -17.58 -7.85 21.55
CA GLN A 86 -16.50 -7.24 22.33
C GLN A 86 -15.82 -8.31 23.14
N ASN A 87 -14.52 -8.47 22.95
CA ASN A 87 -13.69 -9.43 23.71
C ASN A 87 -12.23 -8.90 23.80
N THR A 88 -11.35 -9.72 24.34
CA THR A 88 -9.91 -9.39 24.49
C THR A 88 -9.18 -9.22 23.16
N ASN A 89 -9.71 -9.74 22.06
CA ASN A 89 -9.10 -9.67 20.74
C ASN A 89 -9.62 -8.51 19.90
N GLY A 90 -10.68 -7.81 20.36
CA GLY A 90 -11.21 -6.67 19.62
C GLY A 90 -12.68 -6.39 19.83
N THR A 91 -13.23 -5.57 18.95
CA THR A 91 -14.65 -5.20 18.94
C THR A 91 -15.17 -5.11 17.52
N ALA A 92 -16.46 -5.42 17.33
CA ALA A 92 -17.12 -5.33 16.04
C ALA A 92 -18.49 -4.66 16.16
N PHE A 93 -18.87 -3.95 15.10
CA PHE A 93 -20.13 -3.22 14.96
C PHE A 93 -20.75 -3.55 13.62
N GLN A 94 -22.08 -3.60 13.60
CA GLN A 94 -22.86 -3.82 12.38
C GLN A 94 -24.10 -2.92 12.38
N SER A 95 -24.44 -2.35 11.22
CA SER A 95 -25.70 -1.62 11.08
C SER A 95 -26.91 -2.56 11.17
N PRO A 96 -28.11 -2.08 11.55
CA PRO A 96 -29.30 -2.91 11.69
C PRO A 96 -29.66 -3.70 10.41
N ASP A 97 -29.39 -3.12 9.25
CA ASP A 97 -29.60 -3.75 7.94
C ASP A 97 -28.46 -4.67 7.50
N GLY A 98 -27.41 -4.80 8.32
CA GLY A 98 -26.24 -5.63 8.04
C GLY A 98 -25.31 -5.10 6.94
N SER A 99 -25.64 -3.94 6.35
CA SER A 99 -24.93 -3.43 5.17
C SER A 99 -23.56 -2.82 5.49
N ARG A 100 -23.40 -2.23 6.67
CA ARG A 100 -22.15 -1.60 7.12
C ARG A 100 -21.53 -2.42 8.24
N LYS A 101 -20.21 -2.60 8.18
CA LYS A 101 -19.45 -3.36 9.18
C LYS A 101 -18.20 -2.61 9.56
N LEU A 102 -17.93 -2.56 10.88
CA LEU A 102 -16.67 -2.07 11.43
C LEU A 102 -16.09 -3.17 12.32
N SER A 103 -14.86 -3.54 12.10
CA SER A 103 -14.10 -4.43 12.98
C SER A 103 -12.80 -3.77 13.42
N ILE A 104 -12.47 -3.91 14.69
CA ILE A 104 -11.21 -3.46 15.29
C ILE A 104 -10.57 -4.66 15.93
N SER A 105 -9.47 -5.13 15.39
CA SER A 105 -8.72 -6.30 15.85
C SER A 105 -7.44 -5.85 16.54
N PHE A 106 -7.23 -6.26 17.77
CA PHE A 106 -6.05 -5.92 18.56
C PHE A 106 -4.83 -6.77 18.16
N PRO A 107 -4.94 -8.11 17.98
CA PRO A 107 -3.81 -8.93 17.58
C PRO A 107 -3.21 -8.53 16.22
N SER A 108 -4.06 -8.23 15.25
CA SER A 108 -3.62 -7.77 13.93
C SER A 108 -3.44 -6.25 13.84
N ALA A 109 -3.62 -5.52 14.95
CA ALA A 109 -3.51 -4.06 15.01
C ALA A 109 -4.32 -3.36 13.91
N GLN A 110 -5.52 -3.84 13.61
CA GLN A 110 -6.28 -3.46 12.41
C GLN A 110 -7.62 -2.81 12.74
N ILE A 111 -7.93 -1.75 12.00
CA ILE A 111 -9.26 -1.15 11.89
C ILE A 111 -9.74 -1.38 10.46
N HIS A 112 -10.89 -2.02 10.32
CA HIS A 112 -11.51 -2.28 9.02
C HIS A 112 -12.98 -1.85 9.05
N TYR A 113 -13.32 -0.90 8.19
CA TYR A 113 -14.69 -0.46 7.96
C TYR A 113 -15.03 -0.50 6.49
N GLU A 114 -16.23 -0.96 6.19
CA GLU A 114 -16.73 -1.04 4.83
C GLU A 114 -18.23 -0.77 4.77
N THR A 115 -18.63 0.02 3.77
CA THR A 115 -20.02 0.17 3.35
C THR A 115 -20.23 -0.50 2.00
N PRO A 116 -21.45 -0.88 1.64
CA PRO A 116 -21.74 -1.30 0.28
C PRO A 116 -21.34 -0.20 -0.70
N GLU A 117 -20.71 -0.58 -1.78
CA GLU A 117 -20.47 0.36 -2.87
C GLU A 117 -21.84 0.88 -3.39
N PRO A 118 -21.97 2.20 -3.57
CA PRO A 118 -23.20 2.74 -4.13
C PRO A 118 -23.42 2.16 -5.53
N ARG A 119 -24.60 1.61 -5.79
CA ARG A 119 -25.01 1.19 -7.13
C ARG A 119 -25.19 2.44 -7.97
N LEU A 120 -24.14 2.86 -8.65
CA LEU A 120 -24.14 4.01 -9.51
C LEU A 120 -24.78 3.66 -10.86
N SER A 121 -25.47 4.63 -11.42
CA SER A 121 -26.09 4.53 -12.75
C SER A 121 -26.10 5.92 -13.39
N PRO A 122 -26.39 6.05 -14.70
CA PRO A 122 -26.53 7.36 -15.32
C PRO A 122 -27.53 8.30 -14.65
N THR A 123 -28.51 7.73 -13.94
CA THR A 123 -29.56 8.47 -13.20
C THR A 123 -29.29 8.56 -11.70
N ASN A 124 -28.28 7.86 -11.18
CA ASN A 124 -27.91 7.87 -9.77
C ASN A 124 -26.39 8.06 -9.64
N LEU A 125 -25.94 9.28 -9.91
CA LEU A 125 -24.53 9.67 -9.79
C LEU A 125 -24.13 9.90 -8.34
N ALA A 126 -22.85 9.77 -8.06
CA ALA A 126 -22.29 10.17 -6.77
C ALA A 126 -22.49 11.69 -6.57
N LYS A 127 -22.72 12.09 -5.30
CA LYS A 127 -23.02 13.48 -4.94
C LYS A 127 -21.91 14.04 -4.06
N GLU A 128 -21.42 15.22 -4.43
CA GLU A 128 -20.49 16.01 -3.61
C GLU A 128 -19.30 15.20 -3.08
N VAL A 129 -18.70 14.35 -3.94
CA VAL A 129 -17.45 13.69 -3.61
C VAL A 129 -16.36 14.76 -3.49
N PRO A 130 -15.61 14.82 -2.37
CA PRO A 130 -14.68 15.93 -2.13
C PRO A 130 -13.63 16.01 -3.23
N PRO A 131 -13.24 17.22 -3.68
CA PRO A 131 -12.19 17.38 -4.67
C PRO A 131 -10.84 16.89 -4.12
N MET A 132 -9.90 16.54 -5.02
CA MET A 132 -8.56 16.06 -4.62
C MET A 132 -7.84 17.04 -3.67
N SER A 133 -8.03 18.34 -3.85
CA SER A 133 -7.43 19.37 -2.99
C SER A 133 -7.87 19.35 -1.52
N GLN A 134 -9.02 18.76 -1.20
CA GLN A 134 -9.50 18.63 0.18
C GLN A 134 -9.05 17.33 0.85
N LEU A 135 -8.58 16.33 0.10
CA LEU A 135 -8.22 15.03 0.67
C LEU A 135 -7.08 15.11 1.70
N PRO A 136 -6.04 15.94 1.54
CA PRO A 136 -4.98 16.06 2.56
C PRO A 136 -5.54 16.47 3.92
N GLU A 137 -6.47 17.42 3.96
CA GLU A 137 -7.09 17.89 5.19
C GLU A 137 -8.00 16.81 5.80
N LEU A 138 -8.87 16.20 4.99
CA LEU A 138 -9.75 15.11 5.43
C LEU A 138 -8.95 13.94 6.00
N THR A 139 -7.86 13.57 5.34
CA THR A 139 -6.98 12.48 5.79
C THR A 139 -6.26 12.85 7.08
N THR A 140 -5.75 14.07 7.18
CA THR A 140 -5.10 14.57 8.38
C THR A 140 -6.05 14.55 9.59
N ASN A 141 -7.29 14.98 9.40
CA ASN A 141 -8.31 14.96 10.44
C ASN A 141 -8.69 13.53 10.83
N LEU A 142 -8.82 12.62 9.87
CA LEU A 142 -9.03 11.20 10.11
C LEU A 142 -7.91 10.60 10.98
N LEU A 143 -6.65 10.82 10.60
CA LEU A 143 -5.50 10.27 11.32
C LEU A 143 -5.40 10.80 12.76
N LYS A 144 -5.71 12.08 12.98
CA LYS A 144 -5.82 12.66 14.32
C LYS A 144 -6.90 11.97 15.15
N GLN A 145 -8.07 11.71 14.58
CA GLN A 145 -9.17 11.04 15.27
C GLN A 145 -8.81 9.62 15.72
N VAL A 146 -8.01 8.91 14.95
CA VAL A 146 -7.56 7.54 15.28
C VAL A 146 -6.24 7.52 16.05
N ASN A 147 -5.75 8.68 16.52
CA ASN A 147 -4.50 8.81 17.28
C ASN A 147 -3.24 8.38 16.50
N ILE A 148 -3.22 8.57 15.19
CA ILE A 148 -2.05 8.30 14.37
C ILE A 148 -1.25 9.60 14.17
N PRO A 149 0.02 9.66 14.61
CA PRO A 149 0.84 10.85 14.45
C PRO A 149 1.27 11.05 12.99
N LEU A 150 1.06 12.26 12.48
CA LEU A 150 1.46 12.61 11.10
C LEU A 150 2.97 12.50 10.85
N SER A 151 3.80 12.58 11.89
CA SER A 151 5.24 12.38 11.80
C SER A 151 5.63 10.94 11.47
N ALA A 152 4.74 9.98 11.76
CA ALA A 152 4.97 8.57 11.46
C ALA A 152 4.31 8.13 10.15
N VAL A 153 3.84 9.07 9.32
CA VAL A 153 3.16 8.80 8.05
C VAL A 153 3.98 9.32 6.88
N THR A 154 4.09 8.51 5.85
CA THR A 154 4.73 8.84 4.57
C THR A 154 3.89 8.34 3.40
N GLY A 155 4.14 8.86 2.20
CA GLY A 155 3.73 8.24 0.94
C GLY A 155 4.53 6.96 0.65
N PHE A 156 4.42 6.42 -0.55
CA PHE A 156 5.17 5.21 -0.91
C PHE A 156 6.68 5.51 -1.04
N PHE A 157 7.08 6.02 -2.18
CA PHE A 157 8.47 6.40 -2.46
C PHE A 157 8.58 7.88 -2.83
N GLU A 158 7.49 8.61 -2.66
CA GLU A 158 7.38 10.01 -3.01
C GLU A 158 7.62 10.90 -1.78
N THR A 159 7.88 12.16 -2.04
CA THR A 159 8.04 13.19 -1.01
C THR A 159 6.74 13.50 -0.28
N ASP A 160 5.60 13.13 -0.87
CA ASP A 160 4.28 13.37 -0.30
C ASP A 160 3.92 12.33 0.75
N LYS A 161 3.24 12.76 1.80
CA LYS A 161 2.78 11.89 2.89
C LYS A 161 1.64 10.97 2.49
N PHE A 162 0.95 11.28 1.40
CA PHE A 162 -0.25 10.61 0.96
C PHE A 162 -0.20 10.36 -0.54
N ASN A 163 -0.69 9.21 -0.93
CA ASN A 163 -0.95 8.89 -2.33
C ASN A 163 -2.46 8.90 -2.57
N PHE A 164 -2.93 9.71 -3.51
CA PHE A 164 -4.34 9.90 -3.84
C PHE A 164 -4.69 9.25 -5.16
N TRP A 165 -5.87 8.62 -5.23
CA TRP A 165 -6.40 8.08 -6.46
C TRP A 165 -7.94 8.15 -6.50
N GLN A 166 -8.50 7.99 -7.69
CA GLN A 166 -9.94 7.97 -7.92
C GLN A 166 -10.31 7.03 -9.06
N PRO A 167 -11.36 6.20 -8.91
CA PRO A 167 -11.92 5.47 -10.02
C PRO A 167 -12.80 6.41 -10.85
N LEU A 168 -12.66 6.34 -12.16
CA LEU A 168 -13.52 7.04 -13.10
C LEU A 168 -14.43 6.03 -13.78
N THR A 169 -15.76 6.18 -13.61
CA THR A 169 -16.75 5.39 -14.33
C THR A 169 -17.36 6.25 -15.44
N MET A 170 -17.42 5.73 -16.64
CA MET A 170 -18.02 6.38 -17.80
C MET A 170 -19.31 5.67 -18.22
N TYR A 171 -20.36 6.45 -18.43
CA TYR A 171 -21.63 5.95 -18.98
C TYR A 171 -21.88 6.57 -20.33
N TYR A 172 -22.24 5.75 -21.31
CA TYR A 172 -22.66 6.20 -22.62
C TYR A 172 -24.19 6.24 -22.68
N VAL A 173 -24.75 7.45 -22.75
CA VAL A 173 -26.19 7.66 -22.78
C VAL A 173 -26.53 8.56 -23.96
N SER A 174 -27.23 8.05 -24.95
CA SER A 174 -27.74 8.84 -26.11
C SER A 174 -26.67 9.73 -26.74
N ASN A 175 -25.51 9.17 -27.09
CA ASN A 175 -24.34 9.87 -27.66
C ASN A 175 -23.63 10.87 -26.72
N THR A 176 -23.95 10.84 -25.44
CA THR A 176 -23.27 11.67 -24.41
C THR A 176 -22.50 10.78 -23.47
N ILE A 177 -21.29 11.17 -23.13
CA ILE A 177 -20.47 10.51 -22.10
C ILE A 177 -20.73 11.22 -20.76
N ILE A 178 -21.25 10.48 -19.79
CA ILE A 178 -21.40 10.94 -18.41
C ILE A 178 -20.28 10.30 -17.60
N THR A 179 -19.42 11.13 -17.02
CA THR A 179 -18.36 10.68 -16.11
C THR A 179 -18.82 10.77 -14.67
N ASN A 180 -18.45 9.79 -13.86
CA ASN A 180 -18.78 9.75 -12.46
C ASN A 180 -17.60 9.25 -11.62
N ILE A 181 -17.38 9.90 -10.49
CA ILE A 181 -16.39 9.51 -9.49
C ILE A 181 -17.14 9.06 -8.26
N ALA A 182 -17.15 7.75 -7.98
CA ALA A 182 -17.88 7.17 -6.85
C ALA A 182 -17.31 7.58 -5.49
N PHE A 183 -15.98 7.67 -5.43
CA PHE A 183 -15.20 8.05 -4.25
C PHE A 183 -13.83 8.54 -4.67
N ARG A 184 -13.13 9.15 -3.74
CA ARG A 184 -11.69 9.37 -3.83
C ARG A 184 -11.00 8.67 -2.68
N ALA A 185 -9.89 8.05 -2.96
CA ALA A 185 -9.14 7.29 -1.99
C ALA A 185 -7.79 7.92 -1.71
N VAL A 186 -7.34 7.72 -0.50
CA VAL A 186 -6.00 8.04 -0.04
C VAL A 186 -5.33 6.79 0.48
N ASN A 187 -4.08 6.58 0.14
CA ASN A 187 -3.21 5.58 0.74
C ASN A 187 -2.08 6.28 1.47
N PHE A 188 -1.68 5.72 2.60
CA PHE A 188 -0.53 6.18 3.38
C PHE A 188 0.22 5.00 3.95
N ARG A 189 1.50 5.21 4.21
CA ARG A 189 2.40 4.23 4.83
C ARG A 189 2.87 4.74 6.17
N ARG A 190 3.33 3.84 6.99
CA ARG A 190 4.01 4.17 8.23
C ARG A 190 5.50 4.22 8.01
N THR A 191 6.19 5.08 8.79
CA THR A 191 7.64 5.07 8.91
C THR A 191 8.04 4.60 10.30
N VAL A 192 9.18 3.96 10.38
CA VAL A 192 9.92 3.72 11.61
C VAL A 192 11.39 4.10 11.40
N ASP A 193 11.95 4.92 12.30
CA ASP A 193 13.28 5.51 12.13
C ASP A 193 13.44 6.18 10.73
N GLU A 194 12.40 6.92 10.28
CA GLU A 194 12.31 7.59 8.97
C GLU A 194 12.31 6.66 7.73
N ILE A 195 12.33 5.36 7.95
CA ILE A 195 12.30 4.34 6.89
C ILE A 195 10.85 3.87 6.69
N PRO A 196 10.31 3.89 5.45
CA PRO A 196 8.94 3.46 5.17
C PRO A 196 8.76 1.96 5.36
N ILE A 197 7.56 1.58 5.85
CA ILE A 197 7.12 0.19 5.92
C ILE A 197 6.25 -0.10 4.70
N ILE A 198 6.63 -1.06 3.88
CA ILE A 198 5.97 -1.30 2.59
C ILE A 198 4.75 -2.22 2.72
N ALA A 199 4.79 -3.23 3.57
CA ALA A 199 3.86 -4.34 3.43
C ALA A 199 2.80 -4.52 4.52
N CYS A 200 2.94 -3.97 5.74
CA CYS A 200 2.01 -4.32 6.81
C CYS A 200 1.36 -3.13 7.51
N ASP A 201 2.06 -2.02 7.65
CA ASP A 201 1.58 -0.87 8.41
C ASP A 201 1.33 0.35 7.53
N GLY A 202 0.22 1.00 7.79
CA GLY A 202 -0.30 2.09 7.00
C GLY A 202 -1.82 2.00 6.86
N GLY A 203 -2.36 2.52 5.78
CA GLY A 203 -3.79 2.41 5.57
C GLY A 203 -4.29 3.02 4.28
N SER A 204 -5.57 2.85 4.10
CA SER A 204 -6.34 3.50 3.05
C SER A 204 -7.68 4.01 3.60
N ALA A 205 -8.10 5.16 3.11
CA ALA A 205 -9.42 5.71 3.39
C ALA A 205 -10.09 6.14 2.08
N TYR A 206 -11.39 5.90 1.99
CA TYR A 206 -12.20 6.19 0.82
C TYR A 206 -13.26 7.20 1.21
N PHE A 207 -13.27 8.34 0.56
CA PHE A 207 -14.20 9.44 0.79
C PHE A 207 -15.23 9.46 -0.34
N GLY A 208 -16.44 9.07 0.00
CA GLY A 208 -17.59 9.04 -0.92
C GLY A 208 -18.46 10.30 -0.84
N ASN A 209 -19.76 10.14 -1.03
CA ASN A 209 -20.72 11.23 -1.01
C ASN A 209 -20.60 12.10 0.26
N TYR A 210 -20.58 13.41 0.05
CA TYR A 210 -20.49 14.43 1.13
C TYR A 210 -19.23 14.30 1.99
N GLY A 211 -18.14 13.74 1.45
CA GLY A 211 -16.89 13.52 2.19
C GLY A 211 -16.96 12.46 3.28
N LYS A 212 -18.03 11.67 3.33
CA LYS A 212 -18.15 10.59 4.32
C LYS A 212 -17.20 9.46 3.98
N VAL A 213 -16.59 8.87 5.02
CA VAL A 213 -15.77 7.67 4.87
C VAL A 213 -16.67 6.51 4.49
N SER A 214 -16.40 5.88 3.34
CA SER A 214 -17.11 4.71 2.84
C SER A 214 -16.33 3.40 3.04
N LYS A 215 -15.00 3.49 3.11
CA LYS A 215 -14.12 2.39 3.44
C LYS A 215 -12.92 2.91 4.20
N LEU A 216 -12.49 2.16 5.20
CA LEU A 216 -11.31 2.45 6.00
C LEU A 216 -10.57 1.15 6.29
N LEU A 217 -9.31 1.11 5.96
CA LEU A 217 -8.40 0.04 6.35
C LEU A 217 -7.16 0.68 6.96
N ILE A 218 -6.91 0.41 8.22
CA ILE A 218 -5.71 0.87 8.92
C ILE A 218 -5.09 -0.35 9.59
N THR A 219 -3.80 -0.55 9.41
CA THR A 219 -2.99 -1.49 10.17
C THR A 219 -1.89 -0.71 10.85
N TRP A 220 -1.78 -0.83 12.18
CA TRP A 220 -0.89 0.03 12.98
C TRP A 220 -0.36 -0.71 14.21
N HIS A 221 0.66 -1.56 14.00
CA HIS A 221 1.28 -2.34 15.06
C HIS A 221 2.10 -1.47 16.01
N ASN A 222 2.29 -1.93 17.24
CA ASN A 222 3.38 -1.46 18.08
C ASN A 222 4.68 -2.16 17.67
N PHE A 223 5.83 -1.55 17.96
CA PHE A 223 7.14 -2.10 17.61
C PHE A 223 8.08 -2.12 18.81
N ASN A 224 8.83 -3.21 18.92
CA ASN A 224 10.00 -3.28 19.80
C ASN A 224 11.27 -3.48 18.97
N ARG A 225 12.30 -2.68 19.24
CA ARG A 225 13.64 -2.91 18.67
C ARG A 225 14.18 -4.22 19.21
N TYR A 226 14.60 -5.10 18.31
CA TYR A 226 15.16 -6.40 18.65
C TYR A 226 16.69 -6.41 18.49
N LYS A 227 17.15 -6.26 17.26
CA LYS A 227 18.57 -6.35 16.91
C LYS A 227 18.90 -5.27 15.89
N SER A 228 20.07 -4.67 16.04
CA SER A 228 20.58 -3.76 15.02
C SER A 228 21.73 -4.43 14.25
N SER A 229 21.78 -4.16 12.96
CA SER A 229 22.79 -4.72 12.07
C SER A 229 23.39 -3.62 11.18
N PRO A 230 24.69 -3.69 10.87
CA PRO A 230 25.27 -2.83 9.86
C PRO A 230 24.66 -3.15 8.50
N THR A 231 24.49 -2.14 7.68
CA THR A 231 23.99 -2.31 6.31
C THR A 231 25.09 -2.80 5.37
N LEU A 232 24.66 -3.56 4.37
CA LEU A 232 25.55 -4.03 3.32
C LEU A 232 26.02 -2.87 2.44
N LYS A 233 27.25 -2.96 1.98
CA LYS A 233 27.80 -2.04 0.98
C LYS A 233 27.27 -2.40 -0.42
N PRO A 234 27.27 -1.45 -1.39
CA PRO A 234 26.78 -1.70 -2.75
C PRO A 234 27.33 -2.97 -3.40
N GLN A 235 28.63 -3.25 -3.22
CA GLN A 235 29.26 -4.44 -3.78
C GLN A 235 28.67 -5.76 -3.25
N ALA A 236 28.31 -5.79 -1.96
CA ALA A 236 27.67 -6.95 -1.37
C ALA A 236 26.23 -7.13 -1.89
N ILE A 237 25.49 -6.03 -2.10
CA ILE A 237 24.15 -6.06 -2.69
C ILE A 237 24.20 -6.57 -4.13
N ILE A 238 25.17 -6.12 -4.94
CA ILE A 238 25.40 -6.65 -6.28
C ILE A 238 25.65 -8.16 -6.24
N GLN A 239 26.40 -8.66 -5.25
CA GLN A 239 26.64 -10.10 -5.12
C GLN A 239 25.35 -10.85 -4.73
N LEU A 240 24.49 -10.27 -3.88
CA LEU A 240 23.19 -10.89 -3.57
C LEU A 240 22.30 -11.01 -4.81
N LEU A 241 22.26 -9.99 -5.68
CA LEU A 241 21.57 -10.06 -6.97
C LEU A 241 22.11 -11.21 -7.83
N ARG A 242 23.42 -11.32 -7.98
CA ARG A 242 24.08 -12.39 -8.74
C ARG A 242 23.84 -13.78 -8.17
N GLN A 243 23.63 -13.87 -6.86
CA GLN A 243 23.34 -15.12 -6.14
C GLN A 243 21.87 -15.52 -6.19
N GLY A 244 20.99 -14.73 -6.82
CA GLY A 244 19.57 -15.00 -6.83
C GLY A 244 18.89 -14.76 -5.48
N LYS A 245 19.39 -13.84 -4.67
CA LYS A 245 18.83 -13.50 -3.33
C LYS A 245 18.03 -12.19 -3.35
N ALA A 246 17.44 -11.87 -4.47
CA ALA A 246 16.62 -10.67 -4.66
C ALA A 246 15.28 -11.03 -5.30
N LEU A 247 14.26 -10.22 -5.05
CA LEU A 247 12.92 -10.40 -5.58
C LEU A 247 12.62 -9.30 -6.59
N GLN A 248 12.17 -9.67 -7.76
CA GLN A 248 11.64 -8.75 -8.75
C GLN A 248 10.20 -8.37 -8.40
N GLU A 249 9.87 -7.10 -8.46
CA GLU A 249 8.49 -6.63 -8.41
C GLU A 249 7.73 -6.94 -9.70
N PRO A 250 6.37 -6.97 -9.66
CA PRO A 250 5.59 -7.13 -10.87
C PRO A 250 5.96 -6.08 -11.92
N VAL A 251 6.18 -6.53 -13.15
CA VAL A 251 6.39 -5.61 -14.28
C VAL A 251 5.04 -5.15 -14.85
N PRO A 252 4.98 -3.97 -15.49
CA PRO A 252 3.79 -3.52 -16.19
C PRO A 252 3.30 -4.54 -17.21
N LEU A 253 1.97 -4.63 -17.41
CA LEU A 253 1.35 -5.63 -18.30
C LEU A 253 1.81 -5.53 -19.77
N ASP A 254 2.20 -4.35 -20.22
CA ASP A 254 2.73 -4.10 -21.56
C ASP A 254 4.17 -4.60 -21.74
N VAL A 255 4.91 -4.79 -20.65
CA VAL A 255 6.25 -5.41 -20.64
C VAL A 255 6.16 -6.93 -20.64
N GLY A 256 5.12 -7.50 -20.05
CA GLY A 256 4.87 -8.92 -19.96
C GLY A 256 5.78 -9.61 -18.93
N TYR A 257 6.84 -10.26 -19.36
CA TYR A 257 7.74 -11.07 -18.53
C TYR A 257 9.18 -10.75 -18.83
N ILE A 258 10.04 -10.71 -17.79
CA ILE A 258 11.49 -10.60 -17.98
C ILE A 258 12.11 -11.99 -17.99
N ASP A 259 12.69 -12.35 -19.11
CA ASP A 259 13.49 -13.58 -19.25
C ASP A 259 14.90 -13.34 -18.71
N TRP A 260 15.08 -13.52 -17.41
CA TRP A 260 16.35 -13.26 -16.71
C TRP A 260 17.58 -13.94 -17.31
N PRO A 261 17.53 -15.18 -17.84
CA PRO A 261 18.64 -15.78 -18.58
C PRO A 261 19.15 -14.94 -19.74
N THR A 262 18.31 -14.16 -20.41
CA THR A 262 18.68 -13.32 -21.56
C THR A 262 19.06 -11.89 -21.20
N VAL A 263 18.84 -11.47 -19.94
CA VAL A 263 19.20 -10.13 -19.47
C VAL A 263 20.70 -9.88 -19.66
N LYS A 264 21.07 -8.77 -20.28
CA LYS A 264 22.47 -8.38 -20.53
C LYS A 264 23.06 -7.62 -19.34
N SER A 265 22.32 -6.66 -18.81
CA SER A 265 22.79 -5.86 -17.68
C SER A 265 21.64 -5.33 -16.83
N VAL A 266 21.97 -4.98 -15.59
CA VAL A 266 21.08 -4.29 -14.63
C VAL A 266 21.80 -3.05 -14.14
N THR A 267 21.19 -1.88 -14.31
CA THR A 267 21.70 -0.61 -13.79
C THR A 267 20.81 -0.16 -12.63
N ILE A 268 21.37 -0.06 -11.44
CA ILE A 268 20.68 0.41 -10.23
C ILE A 268 20.76 1.94 -10.19
N LYS A 269 19.63 2.62 -10.43
CA LYS A 269 19.50 4.09 -10.47
C LYS A 269 19.24 4.71 -9.10
N GLU A 270 18.37 4.06 -8.32
CA GLU A 270 18.05 4.47 -6.97
C GLU A 270 18.06 3.27 -6.02
N ALA A 271 18.36 3.56 -4.76
CA ALA A 271 18.35 2.57 -3.68
C ALA A 271 17.72 3.22 -2.44
N LYS A 272 16.57 2.71 -2.03
CA LYS A 272 15.80 3.26 -0.90
C LYS A 272 15.63 2.19 0.17
N PRO A 273 16.06 2.46 1.42
CA PRO A 273 15.78 1.54 2.52
C PRO A 273 14.28 1.48 2.78
N CYS A 274 13.79 0.30 3.07
CA CYS A 274 12.41 0.05 3.44
C CYS A 274 12.32 -1.08 4.45
N TYR A 275 11.21 -1.14 5.16
CA TYR A 275 10.87 -2.27 6.01
C TYR A 275 9.80 -3.12 5.38
N PHE A 276 9.92 -4.40 5.61
CA PHE A 276 8.97 -5.39 5.14
C PHE A 276 8.60 -6.35 6.28
N ALA A 277 7.31 -6.56 6.51
CA ALA A 277 6.81 -7.65 7.33
C ALA A 277 6.25 -8.71 6.40
N GLY A 278 6.88 -9.87 6.40
CA GLY A 278 6.31 -11.05 5.81
C GLY A 278 5.15 -11.62 6.65
N ASP A 279 4.86 -12.91 6.50
CA ASP A 279 3.89 -13.64 7.35
C ASP A 279 4.42 -13.90 8.77
N THR A 280 5.35 -13.07 9.24
CA THR A 280 6.04 -13.20 10.53
C THR A 280 5.73 -12.00 11.42
N ASP A 281 5.91 -12.19 12.74
CA ASP A 281 5.84 -11.09 13.72
C ASP A 281 7.05 -10.15 13.67
N TRP A 282 7.79 -10.14 12.57
CA TRP A 282 9.03 -9.40 12.44
C TRP A 282 9.01 -8.42 11.28
N LEU A 283 9.61 -7.27 11.50
CA LEU A 283 9.82 -6.24 10.49
C LEU A 283 11.31 -6.25 10.11
N TYR A 284 11.57 -6.70 8.90
CA TYR A 284 12.92 -6.80 8.36
C TYR A 284 13.25 -5.62 7.46
N PRO A 285 14.48 -5.09 7.55
CA PRO A 285 14.95 -4.05 6.64
C PRO A 285 15.37 -4.63 5.30
N PHE A 286 14.91 -3.99 4.22
CA PHE A 286 15.24 -4.28 2.84
C PHE A 286 15.73 -3.03 2.13
N LEU A 287 16.27 -3.21 0.95
CA LEU A 287 16.59 -2.16 0.02
C LEU A 287 15.73 -2.33 -1.23
N TRP A 288 14.88 -1.36 -1.47
CA TRP A 288 14.18 -1.25 -2.73
C TRP A 288 15.10 -0.57 -3.75
N LEU A 289 15.30 -1.21 -4.88
CA LEU A 289 16.16 -0.77 -5.97
C LEU A 289 15.29 -0.40 -7.17
N ASP A 290 15.40 0.84 -7.64
CA ASP A 290 14.90 1.23 -8.96
C ASP A 290 15.97 0.91 -9.99
N THR A 291 15.64 0.06 -10.96
CA THR A 291 16.64 -0.48 -11.89
C THR A 291 16.18 -0.38 -13.33
N ASN A 292 17.17 -0.17 -14.22
CA ASN A 292 17.03 -0.38 -15.64
C ASN A 292 17.60 -1.75 -15.99
N VAL A 293 16.76 -2.61 -16.55
CA VAL A 293 17.13 -3.97 -16.99
C VAL A 293 17.22 -3.99 -18.52
N ASP A 294 18.41 -4.23 -19.05
CA ASP A 294 18.62 -4.46 -20.50
C ASP A 294 18.31 -5.92 -20.82
N THR A 295 17.16 -6.16 -21.45
CA THR A 295 16.71 -7.50 -21.87
C THR A 295 17.34 -7.96 -23.19
N GLY A 296 18.14 -7.11 -23.84
CA GLY A 296 18.63 -7.35 -25.19
C GLY A 296 17.64 -6.98 -26.30
N HIS A 297 16.38 -6.74 -25.96
CA HIS A 297 15.32 -6.26 -26.86
C HIS A 297 14.90 -4.82 -26.51
N GLY A 298 15.35 -4.32 -25.37
CA GLY A 298 15.07 -3.00 -24.85
C GLY A 298 15.40 -2.87 -23.39
N ILE A 299 15.28 -1.65 -22.88
CA ILE A 299 15.47 -1.33 -21.46
C ILE A 299 14.11 -1.29 -20.79
N VAL A 300 13.97 -1.96 -19.65
CA VAL A 300 12.76 -2.02 -18.86
C VAL A 300 13.07 -1.50 -17.46
N ASP A 301 12.21 -0.61 -16.94
CA ASP A 301 12.27 -0.14 -15.56
C ASP A 301 11.62 -1.19 -14.64
N VAL A 302 12.35 -1.61 -13.61
CA VAL A 302 11.95 -2.69 -12.71
C VAL A 302 12.33 -2.38 -11.28
N GLY A 303 11.38 -2.56 -10.36
CA GLY A 303 11.64 -2.58 -8.92
C GLY A 303 12.25 -3.92 -8.50
N ILE A 304 13.29 -3.88 -7.68
CA ILE A 304 13.94 -5.07 -7.12
C ILE A 304 14.09 -4.90 -5.61
N ASP A 305 13.59 -5.86 -4.84
CA ASP A 305 13.83 -5.92 -3.41
C ASP A 305 15.05 -6.79 -3.09
N CYS A 306 15.97 -6.25 -2.32
CA CYS A 306 17.18 -6.93 -1.92
C CYS A 306 17.41 -6.82 -0.40
N PRO A 307 17.85 -7.88 0.30
CA PRO A 307 18.25 -7.78 1.69
C PRO A 307 19.32 -6.70 1.88
N ILE A 308 19.14 -5.83 2.90
CA ILE A 308 20.10 -4.77 3.21
C ILE A 308 21.08 -5.18 4.31
N ILE A 309 20.84 -6.29 5.00
CA ILE A 309 21.67 -6.86 6.05
C ILE A 309 22.09 -8.28 5.71
N ASP A 310 23.23 -8.71 6.28
CA ASP A 310 23.67 -10.10 6.19
C ASP A 310 23.01 -10.93 7.29
N GLU A 311 21.95 -11.66 6.95
CA GLU A 311 21.23 -12.51 7.91
C GLU A 311 22.03 -13.72 8.38
N THR A 312 23.15 -14.05 7.70
CA THR A 312 23.99 -15.19 8.07
C THR A 312 24.90 -14.87 9.28
N LYS A 313 24.96 -13.59 9.69
CA LYS A 313 25.71 -13.17 10.86
C LYS A 313 24.78 -12.97 12.04
N PRO A 314 24.87 -13.81 13.08
CA PRO A 314 24.06 -13.72 14.29
C PRO A 314 24.27 -12.41 15.05
#